data_d841623e7b3c8ff5ebb76b05d875c47a
#
_entry.id   d841623e7b3c8ff5ebb76b05d875c47a
#
_cell.length_a   1.000
_cell.length_b   1.000
_cell.length_c   1.000
_cell.angle_alpha   90.00
_cell.angle_beta   90.00
_cell.angle_gamma   90.00
#
_symmetry.space_group_name_H-M   'P 1'
#
loop_
_entity.id
_entity.type
_entity.pdbx_description
1 polymer ?
#
loop_
_entity_poly.entity_id
_entity_poly.type
_entity_poly.pdbx_seq_one_letter_code
_entity_poly.pdbx_strand_id
1 'polypeptide(L)'
;TIPYPKRNTEIDNPFYDSLEIKTISEIYDFVAQECLFMRVFTPITQRGATKIKNDYLGIKASILADGTMQGTNLFSKRSNLKYQRLQTAEQSHIRLATLRAAADVIANHMLNLPIFDLYDLGGKKHGSVDGTKKKTRRRILKARHSTKYFGTDIGVVIMTMLLGHVPFVTEIIGANEHESHFLYPMLHRNTSKIDPNIISSDTAGTNNVNDLMYYLIGKIHAPCYRSTAKKTKSICGFKPLSHYADLLIQPSCQVNIKLIKDKWPELLPILVSLLSHDTTQENIIKTLS
;
A
#
# COMPACT_ATOMS: atom_id res chain seq x y z
N THR A 1 20.97 22.91 -8.29
CA THR A 1 20.73 21.44 -8.23
C THR A 1 21.85 20.84 -7.43
N ILE A 2 21.53 20.28 -6.28
CA ILE A 2 22.48 19.46 -5.52
C ILE A 2 22.72 18.21 -6.33
N PRO A 3 23.96 17.92 -6.77
CA PRO A 3 24.23 16.73 -7.53
C PRO A 3 23.97 15.51 -6.64
N TYR A 4 23.00 14.70 -7.01
CA TYR A 4 22.78 13.43 -6.35
C TYR A 4 23.92 12.48 -6.70
N PRO A 5 24.66 11.92 -5.75
CA PRO A 5 25.70 10.97 -6.07
C PRO A 5 25.05 9.79 -6.82
N LYS A 6 25.57 9.48 -8.02
CA LYS A 6 25.17 8.26 -8.72
C LYS A 6 25.45 7.09 -7.80
N ARG A 7 24.40 6.37 -7.37
CA ARG A 7 24.59 5.11 -6.67
C ARG A 7 25.39 4.18 -7.57
N ASN A 8 26.48 3.66 -7.03
CA ASN A 8 27.13 2.50 -7.65
C ASN A 8 26.09 1.37 -7.61
N THR A 9 25.62 0.93 -8.77
CA THR A 9 24.58 -0.09 -8.89
C THR A 9 25.11 -1.51 -8.67
N GLU A 10 26.43 -1.66 -8.69
CA GLU A 10 27.09 -2.92 -8.37
C GLU A 10 27.38 -2.92 -6.87
N ILE A 11 26.60 -3.68 -6.13
CA ILE A 11 26.91 -4.01 -4.74
C ILE A 11 27.90 -5.17 -4.80
N ASP A 12 29.15 -4.83 -5.10
CA ASP A 12 30.27 -5.77 -5.06
C ASP A 12 30.75 -5.89 -3.60
N ASN A 13 29.95 -6.59 -2.79
CA ASN A 13 30.25 -6.82 -1.39
C ASN A 13 30.44 -8.33 -1.17
N PRO A 14 31.66 -8.79 -0.87
CA PRO A 14 31.97 -10.19 -0.62
C PRO A 14 31.09 -10.87 0.43
N PHE A 15 30.46 -10.08 1.31
CA PHE A 15 29.49 -10.58 2.27
C PHE A 15 28.28 -11.24 1.57
N TYR A 16 27.75 -10.62 0.51
CA TYR A 16 26.61 -11.19 -0.22
C TYR A 16 26.98 -12.46 -0.99
N ASP A 17 28.21 -12.54 -1.48
CA ASP A 17 28.72 -13.73 -2.18
C ASP A 17 28.90 -14.93 -1.24
N SER A 18 29.08 -14.66 0.05
CA SER A 18 29.19 -15.70 1.10
C SER A 18 27.84 -16.24 1.57
N LEU A 19 26.73 -15.57 1.23
CA LEU A 19 25.38 -16.00 1.66
C LEU A 19 24.93 -17.21 0.84
N GLU A 20 24.37 -18.18 1.55
CA GLU A 20 23.78 -19.35 0.91
C GLU A 20 22.53 -18.94 0.12
N ILE A 21 22.46 -19.37 -1.14
CA ILE A 21 21.28 -19.14 -2.00
C ILE A 21 20.13 -19.99 -1.48
N LYS A 22 19.03 -19.33 -1.08
CA LYS A 22 17.80 -19.98 -0.63
C LYS A 22 16.73 -19.89 -1.71
N THR A 23 15.99 -20.96 -1.91
CA THR A 23 14.80 -20.96 -2.76
C THR A 23 13.65 -20.20 -2.09
N ILE A 24 12.71 -19.67 -2.88
CA ILE A 24 11.48 -19.03 -2.35
C ILE A 24 10.72 -20.01 -1.44
N SER A 25 10.74 -21.31 -1.75
CA SER A 25 10.11 -22.35 -0.94
C SER A 25 10.75 -22.50 0.44
N GLU A 26 12.07 -22.44 0.53
CA GLU A 26 12.79 -22.49 1.81
C GLU A 26 12.57 -21.24 2.64
N ILE A 27 12.58 -20.06 2.01
CA ILE A 27 12.26 -18.80 2.70
C ILE A 27 10.83 -18.84 3.23
N TYR A 28 9.87 -19.36 2.43
CA TYR A 28 8.48 -19.51 2.87
C TYR A 28 8.37 -20.41 4.11
N ASP A 29 9.05 -21.56 4.10
CA ASP A 29 9.03 -22.51 5.23
C ASP A 29 9.66 -21.91 6.49
N PHE A 30 10.78 -21.20 6.33
CA PHE A 30 11.42 -20.47 7.43
C PHE A 30 10.44 -19.46 8.06
N VAL A 31 9.83 -18.56 7.26
CA VAL A 31 8.89 -17.57 7.77
C VAL A 31 7.66 -18.23 8.39
N ALA A 32 7.19 -19.35 7.81
CA ALA A 32 6.05 -20.09 8.35
C ALA A 32 6.35 -20.72 9.73
N GLN A 33 7.58 -21.13 9.98
CA GLN A 33 8.02 -21.62 11.29
C GLN A 33 8.16 -20.49 12.32
N GLU A 34 8.76 -19.35 11.91
CA GLU A 34 9.02 -18.23 12.80
C GLU A 34 7.74 -17.54 13.30
N CYS A 35 6.79 -17.23 12.43
CA CYS A 35 5.60 -16.46 12.80
C CYS A 35 4.29 -17.22 12.76
N LEU A 36 4.29 -18.51 12.33
CA LEU A 36 3.13 -19.40 12.30
C LEU A 36 1.95 -18.87 11.44
N PHE A 37 2.20 -18.02 10.47
CA PHE A 37 1.15 -17.37 9.66
C PHE A 37 0.27 -18.36 8.89
N MET A 38 0.73 -19.58 8.66
CA MET A 38 -0.06 -20.64 8.01
C MET A 38 -1.34 -21.01 8.77
N ARG A 39 -1.41 -20.74 10.08
CA ARG A 39 -2.58 -21.07 10.93
C ARG A 39 -3.83 -20.25 10.58
N VAL A 40 -3.66 -19.09 9.92
CA VAL A 40 -4.80 -18.25 9.53
C VAL A 40 -5.57 -18.75 8.31
N PHE A 41 -4.97 -19.67 7.54
CA PHE A 41 -5.64 -20.26 6.38
C PHE A 41 -6.65 -21.34 6.81
N THR A 42 -7.74 -20.88 7.38
CA THR A 42 -8.86 -21.76 7.79
C THR A 42 -9.76 -22.08 6.60
N PRO A 43 -10.34 -23.30 6.55
CA PRO A 43 -11.25 -23.67 5.46
C PRO A 43 -12.56 -22.88 5.54
N ILE A 44 -13.23 -22.73 4.39
CA ILE A 44 -14.58 -22.19 4.33
C ILE A 44 -15.52 -23.21 4.96
N THR A 45 -16.18 -22.82 6.05
CA THR A 45 -17.22 -23.63 6.69
C THR A 45 -18.53 -23.48 5.95
N GLN A 46 -18.96 -24.54 5.24
CA GLN A 46 -20.32 -24.62 4.69
C GLN A 46 -21.19 -25.45 5.66
N ARG A 47 -22.42 -25.01 5.90
CA ARG A 47 -23.40 -25.81 6.68
C ARG A 47 -23.61 -27.18 6.01
N GLY A 48 -23.35 -28.25 6.75
CA GLY A 48 -23.50 -29.61 6.26
C GLY A 48 -22.35 -30.17 5.43
N ALA A 49 -21.26 -29.41 5.23
CA ALA A 49 -20.09 -29.94 4.53
C ALA A 49 -19.20 -30.77 5.45
N THR A 50 -18.62 -31.84 4.89
CA THR A 50 -17.55 -32.60 5.55
C THR A 50 -16.41 -31.67 5.91
N LYS A 51 -15.92 -31.78 7.14
CA LYS A 51 -14.82 -30.92 7.66
C LYS A 51 -13.59 -31.08 6.77
N ILE A 52 -13.28 -30.05 5.97
CA ILE A 52 -12.09 -30.03 5.11
C ILE A 52 -10.86 -29.94 6.00
N LYS A 53 -9.94 -30.90 5.85
CA LYS A 53 -8.67 -30.88 6.59
C LYS A 53 -7.74 -29.81 6.03
N ASN A 54 -6.97 -29.18 6.90
CA ASN A 54 -5.94 -28.24 6.48
C ASN A 54 -4.82 -28.99 5.73
N ASP A 55 -4.65 -28.64 4.47
CA ASP A 55 -3.57 -29.15 3.62
C ASP A 55 -2.50 -28.04 3.45
N TYR A 56 -1.60 -27.93 4.42
CA TYR A 56 -0.56 -26.89 4.41
C TYR A 56 0.34 -26.94 3.17
N LEU A 57 0.63 -28.13 2.65
CA LEU A 57 1.43 -28.26 1.43
C LEU A 57 0.66 -27.76 0.20
N GLY A 58 -0.63 -28.12 0.08
CA GLY A 58 -1.50 -27.63 -0.98
C GLY A 58 -1.68 -26.10 -0.92
N ILE A 59 -1.89 -25.54 0.27
CA ILE A 59 -2.01 -24.08 0.49
C ILE A 59 -0.70 -23.37 0.11
N LYS A 60 0.44 -23.84 0.60
CA LYS A 60 1.75 -23.29 0.26
C LYS A 60 1.98 -23.29 -1.25
N ALA A 61 1.77 -24.44 -1.88
CA ALA A 61 1.99 -24.61 -3.32
C ALA A 61 1.06 -23.71 -4.15
N SER A 62 -0.18 -23.52 -3.74
CA SER A 62 -1.11 -22.60 -4.42
C SER A 62 -0.70 -21.16 -4.26
N ILE A 63 -0.25 -20.72 -3.07
CA ILE A 63 0.27 -19.38 -2.86
C ILE A 63 1.53 -19.13 -3.70
N LEU A 64 2.44 -20.11 -3.78
CA LEU A 64 3.64 -19.99 -4.62
C LEU A 64 3.27 -19.96 -6.11
N ALA A 65 2.28 -20.76 -6.54
CA ALA A 65 1.81 -20.76 -7.92
C ALA A 65 1.25 -19.39 -8.35
N ASP A 66 0.47 -18.76 -7.48
CA ASP A 66 -0.11 -17.44 -7.74
C ASP A 66 0.94 -16.34 -7.61
N GLY A 67 1.77 -16.36 -6.58
CA GLY A 67 2.83 -15.39 -6.35
C GLY A 67 3.88 -15.36 -7.47
N THR A 68 4.13 -16.50 -8.11
CA THR A 68 5.01 -16.61 -9.30
C THR A 68 4.25 -16.42 -10.63
N MET A 69 2.97 -16.04 -10.59
CA MET A 69 2.10 -15.81 -11.76
C MET A 69 1.95 -17.03 -12.69
N GLN A 70 2.24 -18.23 -12.22
CA GLN A 70 2.07 -19.47 -12.98
C GLN A 70 0.60 -19.97 -12.92
N GLY A 71 -0.06 -19.74 -11.78
CA GLY A 71 -1.34 -20.33 -11.47
C GLY A 71 -1.26 -21.84 -11.20
N THR A 72 -2.26 -22.36 -10.54
CA THR A 72 -2.28 -23.76 -10.04
C THR A 72 -2.18 -24.82 -11.14
N ASN A 73 -2.73 -24.54 -12.35
CA ASN A 73 -2.67 -25.50 -13.47
C ASN A 73 -1.24 -25.70 -14.01
N LEU A 74 -0.53 -24.60 -14.32
CA LEU A 74 0.84 -24.71 -14.83
C LEU A 74 1.79 -25.22 -13.75
N PHE A 75 1.60 -24.78 -12.50
CA PHE A 75 2.39 -25.22 -11.35
C PHE A 75 2.26 -26.75 -11.13
N SER A 76 1.05 -27.31 -11.23
CA SER A 76 0.83 -28.76 -11.11
C SER A 76 1.57 -29.59 -12.17
N LYS A 77 1.71 -29.06 -13.40
CA LYS A 77 2.47 -29.70 -14.48
C LYS A 77 3.99 -29.69 -14.27
N ARG A 78 4.46 -28.80 -13.40
CA ARG A 78 5.91 -28.59 -13.09
C ARG A 78 6.28 -29.11 -11.71
N SER A 79 5.34 -29.64 -10.96
CA SER A 79 5.51 -30.17 -9.61
C SER A 79 4.94 -31.57 -9.49
N ASN A 80 5.25 -32.25 -8.38
CA ASN A 80 4.68 -33.58 -8.06
C ASN A 80 3.26 -33.50 -7.46
N LEU A 81 2.63 -32.32 -7.48
CA LEU A 81 1.32 -32.10 -6.87
C LEU A 81 0.20 -32.16 -7.93
N LYS A 82 -0.84 -32.94 -7.63
CA LYS A 82 -2.01 -33.03 -8.53
C LYS A 82 -2.77 -31.71 -8.56
N TYR A 83 -3.21 -31.30 -9.76
CA TYR A 83 -3.98 -30.06 -9.98
C TYR A 83 -5.20 -29.97 -9.04
N GLN A 84 -5.96 -31.07 -8.90
CA GLN A 84 -7.15 -31.09 -8.04
C GLN A 84 -6.83 -30.77 -6.57
N ARG A 85 -5.67 -31.20 -6.04
CA ARG A 85 -5.22 -30.86 -4.69
C ARG A 85 -4.97 -29.35 -4.54
N LEU A 86 -4.27 -28.76 -5.51
CA LEU A 86 -4.01 -27.32 -5.52
C LEU A 86 -5.29 -26.51 -5.66
N GLN A 87 -6.17 -26.90 -6.56
CA GLN A 87 -7.47 -26.27 -6.76
C GLN A 87 -8.34 -26.32 -5.50
N THR A 88 -8.38 -27.46 -4.82
CA THR A 88 -9.12 -27.61 -3.56
C THR A 88 -8.54 -26.70 -2.47
N ALA A 89 -7.22 -26.63 -2.34
CA ALA A 89 -6.56 -25.76 -1.37
C ALA A 89 -6.84 -24.27 -1.65
N GLU A 90 -6.72 -23.85 -2.92
CA GLU A 90 -7.01 -22.50 -3.38
C GLU A 90 -8.47 -22.11 -3.08
N GLN A 91 -9.43 -22.89 -3.52
CA GLN A 91 -10.86 -22.59 -3.37
C GLN A 91 -11.34 -22.63 -1.92
N SER A 92 -10.76 -23.50 -1.09
CA SER A 92 -11.24 -23.73 0.29
C SER A 92 -10.54 -22.83 1.32
N HIS A 93 -9.29 -22.46 1.12
CA HIS A 93 -8.47 -21.79 2.15
C HIS A 93 -7.96 -20.41 1.74
N ILE A 94 -7.72 -20.17 0.43
CA ILE A 94 -7.15 -18.93 -0.05
C ILE A 94 -8.26 -17.96 -0.42
N ARG A 95 -8.38 -16.87 0.33
CA ARG A 95 -9.31 -15.77 0.11
C ARG A 95 -8.71 -14.47 0.63
N LEU A 96 -9.24 -13.35 0.20
CA LEU A 96 -8.72 -12.03 0.59
C LEU A 96 -8.57 -11.87 2.11
N ALA A 97 -9.54 -12.37 2.89
CA ALA A 97 -9.49 -12.29 4.35
C ALA A 97 -8.31 -13.09 4.95
N THR A 98 -8.07 -14.33 4.47
CA THR A 98 -6.96 -15.15 4.98
C THR A 98 -5.60 -14.67 4.48
N LEU A 99 -5.53 -14.14 3.26
CA LEU A 99 -4.30 -13.52 2.74
C LEU A 99 -3.93 -12.26 3.53
N ARG A 100 -4.90 -11.39 3.83
CA ARG A 100 -4.67 -10.21 4.68
C ARG A 100 -4.23 -10.60 6.09
N ALA A 101 -4.93 -11.54 6.71
CA ALA A 101 -4.55 -12.02 8.04
C ALA A 101 -3.13 -12.64 8.06
N ALA A 102 -2.73 -13.36 7.01
CA ALA A 102 -1.39 -13.90 6.89
C ALA A 102 -0.34 -12.78 6.74
N ALA A 103 -0.62 -11.79 5.91
CA ALA A 103 0.23 -10.61 5.74
C ALA A 103 0.38 -9.84 7.06
N ASP A 104 -0.71 -9.65 7.82
CA ASP A 104 -0.69 -8.99 9.13
C ASP A 104 0.18 -9.75 10.15
N VAL A 105 0.08 -11.09 10.19
CA VAL A 105 0.91 -11.91 11.09
C VAL A 105 2.40 -11.72 10.76
N ILE A 106 2.76 -11.79 9.48
CA ILE A 106 4.15 -11.59 9.03
C ILE A 106 4.62 -10.17 9.33
N ALA A 107 3.83 -9.16 8.97
CA ALA A 107 4.16 -7.75 9.20
C ALA A 107 4.34 -7.44 10.68
N ASN A 108 3.44 -7.94 11.54
CA ASN A 108 3.54 -7.76 12.99
C ASN A 108 4.74 -8.49 13.60
N HIS A 109 5.13 -9.64 13.05
CA HIS A 109 6.35 -10.34 13.48
C HIS A 109 7.60 -9.53 13.10
N MET A 110 7.67 -9.05 11.85
CA MET A 110 8.78 -8.23 11.37
C MET A 110 8.94 -6.93 12.15
N LEU A 111 7.84 -6.30 12.56
CA LEU A 111 7.87 -5.08 13.38
C LEU A 111 8.62 -5.26 14.72
N ASN A 112 8.65 -6.48 15.25
CA ASN A 112 9.31 -6.79 16.52
C ASN A 112 10.80 -7.16 16.35
N LEU A 113 11.31 -7.22 15.12
CA LEU A 113 12.72 -7.52 14.88
C LEU A 113 13.56 -6.28 15.20
N PRO A 114 14.71 -6.43 15.93
CA PRO A 114 15.56 -5.29 16.30
C PRO A 114 16.06 -4.46 15.09
N ILE A 115 16.22 -5.08 13.94
CA ILE A 115 16.63 -4.38 12.71
C ILE A 115 15.60 -3.33 12.26
N PHE A 116 14.35 -3.45 12.71
CA PHE A 116 13.28 -2.55 12.30
C PHE A 116 13.52 -1.12 12.78
N ASP A 117 14.14 -0.96 13.95
CA ASP A 117 14.48 0.35 14.53
C ASP A 117 15.52 1.12 13.71
N LEU A 118 16.31 0.43 12.87
CA LEU A 118 17.27 1.07 11.96
C LEU A 118 16.60 1.87 10.83
N TYR A 119 15.32 1.63 10.56
CA TYR A 119 14.55 2.37 9.55
C TYR A 119 13.81 3.58 10.13
N ASP A 120 13.88 3.82 11.43
CA ASP A 120 13.24 4.95 12.06
C ASP A 120 13.98 6.27 11.75
N LEU A 121 13.23 7.31 11.42
CA LEU A 121 13.76 8.65 11.20
C LEU A 121 13.64 9.48 12.49
N GLY A 122 14.68 9.45 13.31
CA GLY A 122 14.71 10.21 14.57
C GLY A 122 13.59 9.78 15.54
N GLY A 123 13.37 8.48 15.68
CA GLY A 123 12.34 7.89 16.52
C GLY A 123 10.93 7.94 15.93
N LYS A 124 10.80 8.30 14.64
CA LYS A 124 9.51 8.33 13.92
C LYS A 124 9.48 7.28 12.82
N LYS A 125 8.44 6.47 12.83
CA LYS A 125 8.20 5.45 11.80
C LYS A 125 7.74 6.11 10.50
N HIS A 126 8.49 5.89 9.44
CA HIS A 126 8.26 6.49 8.13
C HIS A 126 7.72 5.46 7.14
N GLY A 127 6.46 5.60 6.80
CA GLY A 127 5.81 4.82 5.75
C GLY A 127 5.89 5.50 4.39
N SER A 128 5.90 4.70 3.34
CA SER A 128 5.82 5.18 1.95
C SER A 128 4.71 4.47 1.19
N VAL A 129 4.14 5.15 0.20
CA VAL A 129 3.08 4.62 -0.67
C VAL A 129 3.49 4.80 -2.12
N ASP A 130 3.35 3.74 -2.90
CA ASP A 130 3.56 3.79 -4.35
C ASP A 130 2.58 2.88 -5.09
N GLY A 131 2.31 3.22 -6.35
CA GLY A 131 1.39 2.51 -7.23
C GLY A 131 2.10 1.81 -8.40
N THR A 132 2.04 0.49 -8.43
CA THR A 132 2.55 -0.31 -9.54
C THR A 132 1.44 -0.62 -10.54
N LYS A 133 1.64 -0.24 -11.80
CA LYS A 133 0.68 -0.42 -12.88
C LYS A 133 0.86 -1.78 -13.53
N LYS A 134 -0.22 -2.58 -13.61
CA LYS A 134 -0.20 -3.92 -14.19
C LYS A 134 -1.29 -4.07 -15.26
N LYS A 135 -0.88 -4.48 -16.46
CA LYS A 135 -1.79 -4.87 -17.54
C LYS A 135 -2.48 -6.19 -17.18
N THR A 136 -3.77 -6.30 -17.46
CA THR A 136 -4.54 -7.52 -17.26
C THR A 136 -4.94 -8.13 -18.60
N ARG A 137 -4.86 -9.45 -18.72
CA ARG A 137 -5.28 -10.18 -19.94
C ARG A 137 -6.80 -10.31 -20.05
N ARG A 138 -7.48 -10.34 -18.91
CA ARG A 138 -8.93 -10.54 -18.83
C ARG A 138 -9.57 -9.36 -18.12
N ARG A 139 -10.83 -9.10 -18.43
CA ARG A 139 -11.64 -8.16 -17.67
C ARG A 139 -11.87 -8.69 -16.27
N ILE A 140 -11.43 -7.95 -15.28
CA ILE A 140 -11.67 -8.19 -13.85
C ILE A 140 -12.38 -6.96 -13.28
N LEU A 141 -12.98 -7.11 -12.11
CA LEU A 141 -13.84 -6.08 -11.50
C LEU A 141 -13.20 -4.68 -11.44
N LYS A 142 -11.91 -4.60 -11.12
CA LYS A 142 -11.16 -3.32 -11.00
C LYS A 142 -10.42 -2.91 -12.28
N ALA A 143 -10.32 -3.77 -13.31
CA ALA A 143 -9.59 -3.43 -14.54
C ALA A 143 -10.29 -2.30 -15.32
N ARG A 144 -9.53 -1.30 -15.71
CA ARG A 144 -10.00 -0.12 -16.46
C ARG A 144 -9.03 0.22 -17.59
N HIS A 145 -9.56 0.88 -18.60
CA HIS A 145 -8.74 1.47 -19.65
C HIS A 145 -7.95 2.66 -19.12
N SER A 146 -6.72 2.77 -19.58
CA SER A 146 -5.91 3.96 -19.36
C SER A 146 -4.99 4.15 -20.56
N THR A 147 -5.33 5.08 -21.43
CA THR A 147 -4.53 5.41 -22.61
C THR A 147 -3.11 5.83 -22.24
N LYS A 148 -2.95 6.49 -21.10
CA LYS A 148 -1.65 6.93 -20.58
C LYS A 148 -0.70 5.77 -20.25
N TYR A 149 -1.22 4.64 -19.75
CA TYR A 149 -0.39 3.54 -19.25
C TYR A 149 -0.44 2.28 -20.09
N PHE A 150 -1.55 2.02 -20.77
CA PHE A 150 -1.81 0.74 -21.43
C PHE A 150 -2.29 0.89 -22.88
N GLY A 151 -2.39 2.11 -23.39
CA GLY A 151 -2.94 2.35 -24.73
C GLY A 151 -4.38 1.85 -24.84
N THR A 152 -4.63 0.89 -25.72
CA THR A 152 -5.97 0.26 -25.91
C THR A 152 -6.29 -0.83 -24.92
N ASP A 153 -5.32 -1.26 -24.10
CA ASP A 153 -5.48 -2.34 -23.16
C ASP A 153 -6.08 -1.89 -21.82
N ILE A 154 -6.44 -2.86 -21.00
CA ILE A 154 -6.96 -2.66 -19.66
C ILE A 154 -5.94 -3.07 -18.60
N GLY A 155 -6.01 -2.43 -17.45
CA GLY A 155 -5.12 -2.75 -16.33
C GLY A 155 -5.63 -2.25 -14.99
N VAL A 156 -4.82 -2.47 -13.99
CA VAL A 156 -5.03 -2.04 -12.60
C VAL A 156 -3.80 -1.31 -12.09
N VAL A 157 -3.99 -0.54 -11.05
CA VAL A 157 -2.89 -0.04 -10.22
C VAL A 157 -2.93 -0.80 -8.89
N ILE A 158 -1.82 -1.38 -8.51
CA ILE A 158 -1.62 -2.03 -7.22
C ILE A 158 -0.89 -1.01 -6.34
N MET A 159 -1.60 -0.40 -5.42
CA MET A 159 -1.04 0.52 -4.44
C MET A 159 -0.58 -0.26 -3.22
N THR A 160 0.61 0.04 -2.74
CA THR A 160 1.18 -0.63 -1.57
C THR A 160 1.74 0.39 -0.59
N MET A 161 1.37 0.27 0.68
CA MET A 161 2.00 0.97 1.79
C MET A 161 3.10 0.12 2.39
N LEU A 162 4.27 0.72 2.54
CA LEU A 162 5.47 0.09 3.11
C LEU A 162 5.87 0.85 4.37
N LEU A 163 6.36 0.13 5.39
CA LEU A 163 7.11 0.73 6.49
C LEU A 163 8.45 -0.01 6.59
N GLY A 164 9.55 0.74 6.53
CA GLY A 164 10.84 0.11 6.26
C GLY A 164 10.80 -0.65 4.93
N HIS A 165 10.94 -1.97 4.96
CA HIS A 165 10.81 -2.84 3.79
C HIS A 165 9.57 -3.76 3.86
N VAL A 166 8.67 -3.52 4.81
CA VAL A 166 7.50 -4.39 5.06
C VAL A 166 6.25 -3.80 4.44
N PRO A 167 5.65 -4.46 3.44
CA PRO A 167 4.33 -4.10 2.96
C PRO A 167 3.27 -4.47 4.01
N PHE A 168 2.43 -3.52 4.39
CA PHE A 168 1.41 -3.75 5.41
C PHE A 168 -0.02 -3.45 4.94
N VAL A 169 -0.20 -2.64 3.90
CA VAL A 169 -1.49 -2.45 3.23
C VAL A 169 -1.30 -2.48 1.73
N THR A 170 -2.16 -3.23 1.05
CA THR A 170 -2.22 -3.25 -0.42
C THR A 170 -3.66 -3.05 -0.87
N GLU A 171 -3.85 -2.18 -1.86
CA GLU A 171 -5.14 -1.90 -2.48
C GLU A 171 -5.02 -1.98 -4.00
N ILE A 172 -6.04 -2.56 -4.65
CA ILE A 172 -6.13 -2.59 -6.11
C ILE A 172 -7.16 -1.56 -6.56
N ILE A 173 -6.75 -0.63 -7.41
CA ILE A 173 -7.61 0.41 -7.96
C ILE A 173 -7.64 0.34 -9.49
N GLY A 174 -8.63 1.00 -10.10
CA GLY A 174 -8.73 1.08 -11.54
C GLY A 174 -7.59 1.91 -12.15
N ALA A 175 -7.13 1.54 -13.34
CA ALA A 175 -6.04 2.25 -14.01
C ALA A 175 -6.37 3.70 -14.40
N ASN A 176 -7.64 4.07 -14.40
CA ASN A 176 -8.14 5.42 -14.64
C ASN A 176 -8.38 6.23 -13.35
N GLU A 177 -8.25 5.61 -12.19
CA GLU A 177 -8.44 6.28 -10.90
C GLU A 177 -7.17 7.03 -10.48
N HIS A 178 -7.34 8.10 -9.72
CA HIS A 178 -6.21 8.89 -9.23
C HIS A 178 -5.73 8.34 -7.88
N GLU A 179 -4.47 7.98 -7.79
CA GLU A 179 -3.86 7.33 -6.61
C GLU A 179 -4.06 8.13 -5.31
N SER A 180 -4.02 9.47 -5.39
CA SER A 180 -4.17 10.33 -4.21
C SER A 180 -5.51 10.18 -3.48
N HIS A 181 -6.57 9.72 -4.14
CA HIS A 181 -7.87 9.55 -3.51
C HIS A 181 -7.93 8.33 -2.58
N PHE A 182 -6.94 7.44 -2.68
CA PHE A 182 -6.91 6.17 -1.94
C PHE A 182 -5.93 6.17 -0.76
N LEU A 183 -5.02 7.15 -0.68
CA LEU A 183 -3.97 7.15 0.36
C LEU A 183 -4.55 7.14 1.78
N TYR A 184 -5.44 8.08 2.08
CA TYR A 184 -6.06 8.16 3.40
C TYR A 184 -6.94 6.94 3.70
N PRO A 185 -7.85 6.49 2.80
CA PRO A 185 -8.62 5.26 3.01
C PRO A 185 -7.77 4.00 3.19
N MET A 186 -6.62 3.89 2.52
CA MET A 186 -5.71 2.75 2.70
C MET A 186 -5.22 2.63 4.14
N LEU A 187 -4.85 3.74 4.77
CA LEU A 187 -4.38 3.73 6.16
C LEU A 187 -5.44 3.17 7.11
N HIS A 188 -6.71 3.45 6.87
CA HIS A 188 -7.81 2.90 7.66
C HIS A 188 -8.10 1.43 7.41
N ARG A 189 -7.75 0.94 6.23
CA ARG A 189 -7.86 -0.50 5.89
C ARG A 189 -6.70 -1.32 6.46
N ASN A 190 -5.77 -0.67 7.15
CA ASN A 190 -4.70 -1.35 7.88
C ASN A 190 -5.27 -2.13 9.06
N THR A 191 -5.05 -3.43 9.06
CA THR A 191 -5.43 -4.36 10.14
C THR A 191 -4.21 -4.85 10.93
N SER A 192 -3.01 -4.48 10.49
CA SER A 192 -1.76 -4.79 11.19
C SER A 192 -1.51 -3.83 12.36
N LYS A 193 -0.50 -4.14 13.20
CA LYS A 193 -0.03 -3.26 14.28
C LYS A 193 0.91 -2.16 13.79
N ILE A 194 1.20 -2.10 12.50
CA ILE A 194 2.08 -1.09 11.92
C ILE A 194 1.34 0.25 11.89
N ASP A 195 1.89 1.25 12.53
CA ASP A 195 1.32 2.60 12.58
C ASP A 195 2.41 3.65 12.26
N PRO A 196 2.52 4.09 10.99
CA PRO A 196 3.49 5.09 10.60
C PRO A 196 3.14 6.47 11.16
N ASN A 197 4.15 7.22 11.61
CA ASN A 197 4.01 8.62 12.02
C ASN A 197 4.07 9.58 10.82
N ILE A 198 4.91 9.24 9.85
CA ILE A 198 5.15 10.00 8.64
C ILE A 198 4.73 9.14 7.45
N ILE A 199 4.01 9.70 6.50
CA ILE A 199 3.56 9.01 5.30
C ILE A 199 4.02 9.80 4.07
N SER A 200 4.85 9.17 3.26
CA SER A 200 5.33 9.72 1.99
C SER A 200 4.63 9.09 0.81
N SER A 201 4.45 9.88 -0.22
CA SER A 201 4.00 9.44 -1.54
C SER A 201 4.78 10.17 -2.63
N ASP A 202 4.72 9.69 -3.86
CA ASP A 202 5.18 10.46 -5.01
C ASP A 202 4.19 11.61 -5.34
N THR A 203 4.50 12.36 -6.38
CA THR A 203 3.64 13.48 -6.84
C THR A 203 2.22 13.01 -7.21
N ALA A 204 2.02 11.77 -7.65
CA ALA A 204 0.70 11.24 -8.00
C ALA A 204 -0.19 11.00 -6.77
N GLY A 205 0.41 10.77 -5.60
CA GLY A 205 -0.29 10.61 -4.32
C GLY A 205 -0.68 11.92 -3.65
N THR A 206 -0.30 13.09 -4.19
CA THR A 206 -0.50 14.37 -3.51
C THR A 206 -1.86 14.98 -3.76
N ASN A 207 -2.56 15.38 -2.69
CA ASN A 207 -3.66 16.33 -2.74
C ASN A 207 -3.83 17.01 -1.36
N ASN A 208 -4.42 18.20 -1.36
CA ASN A 208 -4.57 18.99 -0.11
C ASN A 208 -5.55 18.34 0.89
N VAL A 209 -6.46 17.48 0.41
CA VAL A 209 -7.39 16.75 1.30
C VAL A 209 -6.61 15.73 2.12
N ASN A 210 -5.66 15.02 1.51
CA ASN A 210 -4.78 14.10 2.24
C ASN A 210 -3.95 14.84 3.30
N ASP A 211 -3.40 16.01 2.97
CA ASP A 211 -2.64 16.83 3.93
C ASP A 211 -3.49 17.15 5.16
N LEU A 212 -4.73 17.57 4.94
CA LEU A 212 -5.68 17.87 6.02
C LEU A 212 -6.05 16.63 6.82
N MET A 213 -6.41 15.53 6.14
CA MET A 213 -6.86 14.30 6.81
C MET A 213 -5.75 13.69 7.66
N TYR A 214 -4.52 13.63 7.16
CA TYR A 214 -3.38 13.15 7.95
C TYR A 214 -3.11 14.04 9.15
N TYR A 215 -3.17 15.36 8.99
CA TYR A 215 -3.02 16.30 10.10
C TYR A 215 -4.07 16.07 11.20
N LEU A 216 -5.34 15.88 10.82
CA LEU A 216 -6.44 15.66 11.78
C LEU A 216 -6.29 14.37 12.60
N ILE A 217 -5.63 13.35 12.05
CA ILE A 217 -5.33 12.10 12.77
C ILE A 217 -3.93 12.06 13.41
N GLY A 218 -3.26 13.22 13.50
CA GLY A 218 -1.93 13.35 14.13
C GLY A 218 -0.77 12.74 13.34
N LYS A 219 -0.93 12.54 12.02
CA LYS A 219 0.11 12.04 11.12
C LYS A 219 0.74 13.17 10.31
N ILE A 220 1.95 12.95 9.83
CA ILE A 220 2.66 13.89 8.95
C ILE A 220 2.59 13.36 7.52
N HIS A 221 1.99 14.13 6.62
CA HIS A 221 2.09 13.86 5.19
C HIS A 221 3.36 14.51 4.65
N ALA A 222 4.26 13.72 4.06
CA ALA A 222 5.56 14.16 3.53
C ALA A 222 5.72 13.72 2.06
N PRO A 223 4.94 14.30 1.14
CA PRO A 223 4.98 13.90 -0.27
C PRO A 223 6.26 14.37 -0.96
N CYS A 224 6.75 13.56 -1.88
CA CYS A 224 7.89 13.90 -2.75
C CYS A 224 7.38 14.58 -4.02
N TYR A 225 7.66 15.87 -4.18
CA TYR A 225 7.26 16.63 -5.36
C TYR A 225 8.31 16.55 -6.47
N ARG A 226 7.89 16.12 -7.67
CA ARG A 226 8.74 16.10 -8.86
C ARG A 226 9.25 17.49 -9.26
N SER A 227 8.48 18.56 -8.98
CA SER A 227 8.83 19.94 -9.27
C SER A 227 8.58 20.81 -8.04
N THR A 228 9.57 21.00 -7.22
CA THR A 228 9.53 21.89 -6.04
C THR A 228 9.25 23.33 -6.42
N ALA A 229 9.87 23.85 -7.49
CA ALA A 229 9.64 25.21 -7.98
C ALA A 229 8.18 25.48 -8.40
N LYS A 230 7.47 24.46 -8.89
CA LYS A 230 6.05 24.57 -9.22
C LYS A 230 5.17 24.52 -7.98
N LYS A 231 5.55 23.71 -6.99
CA LYS A 231 4.81 23.57 -5.73
C LYS A 231 4.97 24.82 -4.86
N THR A 232 6.17 25.41 -4.78
CA THR A 232 6.41 26.65 -4.00
C THR A 232 5.52 27.80 -4.46
N LYS A 233 5.19 27.87 -5.77
CA LYS A 233 4.28 28.87 -6.31
C LYS A 233 2.81 28.71 -5.87
N SER A 234 2.45 27.61 -5.24
CA SER A 234 1.09 27.32 -4.76
C SER A 234 0.99 27.26 -3.23
N ILE A 235 2.02 27.69 -2.52
CA ILE A 235 2.01 27.75 -1.05
C ILE A 235 1.26 29.01 -0.61
N CYS A 236 0.32 28.85 0.32
CA CYS A 236 -0.39 29.95 0.95
C CYS A 236 0.06 30.11 2.41
N GLY A 237 0.22 31.33 2.85
CA GLY A 237 0.56 31.68 4.23
C GLY A 237 -0.66 32.06 5.04
N PHE A 238 -0.65 31.88 6.36
CA PHE A 238 -1.73 32.34 7.26
C PHE A 238 -1.64 33.83 7.61
N LYS A 239 -0.42 34.39 7.55
CA LYS A 239 -0.16 35.81 7.82
C LYS A 239 -0.08 36.60 6.52
N PRO A 240 -0.11 37.96 6.57
CA PRO A 240 0.15 38.78 5.38
C PRO A 240 1.45 38.43 4.70
N LEU A 241 1.51 38.54 3.38
CA LEU A 241 2.68 38.11 2.59
C LEU A 241 3.97 38.87 2.99
N SER A 242 3.85 40.14 3.46
CA SER A 242 4.96 40.91 3.99
C SER A 242 5.68 40.25 5.17
N HIS A 243 4.98 39.45 5.95
CA HIS A 243 5.55 38.70 7.08
C HIS A 243 6.57 37.62 6.64
N TYR A 244 6.51 37.20 5.40
CA TYR A 244 7.34 36.13 4.83
C TYR A 244 8.44 36.66 3.90
N ALA A 245 8.64 37.97 3.83
CA ALA A 245 9.56 38.60 2.87
C ALA A 245 11.01 38.10 2.98
N ASP A 246 11.46 37.79 4.20
CA ASP A 246 12.83 37.34 4.49
C ASP A 246 13.02 35.82 4.37
N LEU A 247 11.96 35.06 4.04
CA LEU A 247 12.06 33.63 3.90
C LEU A 247 12.53 33.22 2.51
N LEU A 248 13.38 32.20 2.44
CA LEU A 248 13.84 31.60 1.18
C LEU A 248 12.69 31.09 0.32
N ILE A 249 11.65 30.55 0.93
CA ILE A 249 10.42 30.10 0.28
C ILE A 249 9.28 30.99 0.77
N GLN A 250 8.77 31.82 -0.13
CA GLN A 250 7.70 32.76 0.19
C GLN A 250 6.36 32.20 -0.31
N PRO A 251 5.27 32.29 0.49
CA PRO A 251 3.94 31.98 0.01
C PRO A 251 3.51 32.95 -1.09
N SER A 252 2.76 32.43 -2.05
CA SER A 252 2.21 33.21 -3.18
C SER A 252 0.84 33.81 -2.88
N CYS A 253 0.17 33.32 -1.83
CA CYS A 253 -1.17 33.76 -1.44
C CYS A 253 -1.34 33.69 0.09
N GLN A 254 -2.35 34.41 0.57
CA GLN A 254 -2.78 34.32 1.96
C GLN A 254 -4.02 33.42 2.07
N VAL A 255 -4.05 32.57 3.09
CA VAL A 255 -5.21 31.73 3.39
C VAL A 255 -6.39 32.63 3.81
N ASN A 256 -7.54 32.43 3.15
CA ASN A 256 -8.78 33.14 3.49
C ASN A 256 -9.44 32.48 4.71
N ILE A 257 -9.00 32.88 5.91
CA ILE A 257 -9.53 32.35 7.18
C ILE A 257 -11.03 32.67 7.34
N LYS A 258 -11.48 33.83 6.85
CA LYS A 258 -12.89 34.20 6.92
C LYS A 258 -13.75 33.19 6.13
N LEU A 259 -13.39 32.90 4.89
CA LEU A 259 -14.07 31.91 4.07
C LEU A 259 -14.13 30.52 4.74
N ILE A 260 -13.01 30.10 5.36
CA ILE A 260 -12.96 28.81 6.08
C ILE A 260 -13.98 28.81 7.24
N LYS A 261 -14.01 29.90 8.03
CA LYS A 261 -14.96 30.02 9.16
C LYS A 261 -16.39 30.05 8.70
N ASP A 262 -16.70 30.80 7.65
CA ASP A 262 -18.05 30.93 7.10
C ASP A 262 -18.56 29.58 6.53
N LYS A 263 -17.64 28.77 5.93
CA LYS A 263 -17.95 27.47 5.35
C LYS A 263 -17.76 26.29 6.30
N TRP A 264 -17.29 26.54 7.52
CA TRP A 264 -17.03 25.46 8.48
C TRP A 264 -18.24 24.58 8.80
N PRO A 265 -19.47 25.10 8.96
CA PRO A 265 -20.65 24.27 9.18
C PRO A 265 -20.95 23.29 8.02
N GLU A 266 -20.60 23.66 6.79
CA GLU A 266 -20.77 22.80 5.61
C GLU A 266 -19.63 21.75 5.49
N LEU A 267 -18.41 22.13 5.88
CA LEU A 267 -17.21 21.26 5.80
C LEU A 267 -17.18 20.20 6.91
N LEU A 268 -17.61 20.58 8.12
CA LEU A 268 -17.50 19.72 9.29
C LEU A 268 -18.20 18.36 9.13
N PRO A 269 -19.43 18.25 8.62
CA PRO A 269 -20.07 16.95 8.39
C PRO A 269 -19.29 16.07 7.41
N ILE A 270 -18.70 16.65 6.37
CA ILE A 270 -17.88 15.92 5.39
C ILE A 270 -16.62 15.37 6.07
N LEU A 271 -15.94 16.20 6.86
CA LEU A 271 -14.73 15.77 7.59
C LEU A 271 -15.07 14.67 8.62
N VAL A 272 -16.16 14.82 9.34
CA VAL A 272 -16.62 13.80 10.30
C VAL A 272 -16.92 12.50 9.57
N SER A 273 -17.67 12.51 8.46
CA SER A 273 -17.96 11.30 7.68
C SER A 273 -16.72 10.62 7.13
N LEU A 274 -15.67 11.38 6.78
CA LEU A 274 -14.37 10.83 6.35
C LEU A 274 -13.61 10.22 7.54
N LEU A 275 -13.64 10.87 8.71
CA LEU A 275 -12.95 10.42 9.92
C LEU A 275 -13.61 9.21 10.57
N SER A 276 -14.95 9.16 10.55
CA SER A 276 -15.75 8.03 11.08
C SER A 276 -15.86 6.85 10.09
N HIS A 277 -15.33 6.99 8.88
CA HIS A 277 -15.35 5.98 7.81
C HIS A 277 -16.75 5.67 7.25
N ASP A 278 -17.72 6.58 7.43
CA ASP A 278 -19.03 6.45 6.81
C ASP A 278 -18.95 6.55 5.30
N THR A 279 -17.96 7.28 4.81
CA THR A 279 -17.64 7.39 3.39
C THR A 279 -16.13 7.48 3.15
N THR A 280 -15.73 7.41 1.89
CA THR A 280 -14.32 7.56 1.47
C THR A 280 -14.16 8.74 0.54
N GLN A 281 -12.93 9.27 0.44
CA GLN A 281 -12.63 10.38 -0.46
C GLN A 281 -12.98 10.04 -1.92
N GLU A 282 -12.69 8.81 -2.36
CA GLU A 282 -13.03 8.37 -3.71
C GLU A 282 -14.55 8.36 -3.97
N ASN A 283 -15.35 7.98 -2.97
CA ASN A 283 -16.81 7.98 -3.11
C ASN A 283 -17.37 9.39 -3.23
N ILE A 284 -16.90 10.32 -2.39
CA ILE A 284 -17.33 11.73 -2.46
C ILE A 284 -16.99 12.30 -3.84
N ILE A 285 -15.78 12.09 -4.34
CA ILE A 285 -15.37 12.60 -5.65
C ILE A 285 -16.21 11.97 -6.79
N LYS A 286 -16.48 10.65 -6.73
CA LYS A 286 -17.32 9.97 -7.71
C LYS A 286 -18.78 10.44 -7.68
N THR A 287 -19.27 10.91 -6.55
CA THR A 287 -20.64 11.43 -6.42
C THR A 287 -20.75 12.85 -6.98
N LEU A 288 -19.65 13.63 -6.93
CA LEU A 288 -19.60 15.02 -7.38
C LEU A 288 -19.20 15.17 -8.86
N SER A 289 -18.68 14.12 -9.49
CA SER A 289 -18.23 14.10 -10.90
C SER A 289 -19.27 13.46 -11.82
#